data_d92d5bd32fd1fa2ddafbd8b8df714665
#
_entry.id   d92d5bd32fd1fa2ddafbd8b8df714665
#
_cell.length_a   1.000
_cell.length_b   1.000
_cell.length_c   1.000
_cell.angle_alpha   90.00
_cell.angle_beta   90.00
_cell.angle_gamma   90.00
#
_symmetry.space_group_name_H-M   'P 1'
#
loop_
_entity.id
_entity.type
_entity.pdbx_description
1 polymer ?
#
loop_
_entity_poly.entity_id
_entity_poly.type
_entity_poly.pdbx_seq_one_letter_code
_entity_poly.pdbx_strand_id
1 'polypeptide(L)' 'MDRYYCVYSRKVAKQLQKKGFKLEKTGVNYKAPEYECYIFKNTRAFQETLNEILDSLKKL' A
#
# COMPACT_ATOMS: atom_id res chain seq x y z
N MET A 1 3.16 14.66 -9.40
CA MET A 1 2.95 13.86 -8.19
C MET A 1 1.68 13.05 -8.31
N ASP A 2 1.78 11.74 -8.13
CA ASP A 2 0.59 10.88 -8.27
C ASP A 2 -0.33 11.05 -7.07
N ARG A 3 -1.62 11.16 -7.37
CA ARG A 3 -2.65 11.27 -6.32
C ARG A 3 -2.89 9.95 -5.62
N TYR A 4 -2.56 8.85 -6.27
CA TYR A 4 -2.81 7.51 -5.77
C TYR A 4 -1.55 6.69 -5.81
N TYR A 5 -1.47 5.74 -4.89
CA TYR A 5 -0.34 4.85 -4.79
C TYR A 5 -0.81 3.41 -4.87
N CYS A 6 -0.15 2.61 -5.70
CA CYS A 6 -0.48 1.18 -5.84
C CYS A 6 0.41 0.37 -4.93
N VAL A 7 -0.21 -0.35 -3.99
CA VAL A 7 0.48 -1.27 -3.10
C VAL A 7 0.28 -2.68 -3.66
N TYR A 8 1.36 -3.35 -4.00
CA TYR A 8 1.29 -4.70 -4.59
C TYR A 8 1.28 -5.80 -3.54
N SER A 9 1.60 -5.50 -2.30
CA SER A 9 1.62 -6.46 -1.22
C SER A 9 0.33 -6.42 -0.41
N ARG A 10 -0.38 -7.53 -0.36
CA ARG A 10 -1.59 -7.66 0.45
C ARG A 10 -1.29 -7.44 1.93
N LYS A 11 -0.15 -7.96 2.40
CA LYS A 11 0.27 -7.83 3.79
C LYS A 11 0.47 -6.37 4.17
N VAL A 12 1.15 -5.61 3.31
CA VAL A 12 1.37 -4.18 3.53
C VAL A 12 0.05 -3.43 3.49
N ALA A 13 -0.82 -3.75 2.53
CA ALA A 13 -2.12 -3.10 2.42
C ALA A 13 -2.97 -3.31 3.68
N LYS A 14 -2.96 -4.51 4.25
CA LYS A 14 -3.68 -4.79 5.49
C LYS A 14 -3.15 -3.96 6.64
N GLN A 15 -1.84 -3.81 6.75
CA GLN A 15 -1.24 -3.00 7.81
C GLN A 15 -1.61 -1.54 7.67
N LEU A 16 -1.63 -1.02 6.44
CA LEU A 16 -2.06 0.35 6.18
C LEU A 16 -3.50 0.57 6.60
N GLN A 17 -4.39 -0.37 6.30
CA GLN A 17 -5.79 -0.28 6.72
C GLN A 17 -5.92 -0.29 8.24
N LYS A 18 -5.13 -1.09 8.92
CA LYS A 18 -5.12 -1.13 10.39
C LYS A 18 -4.68 0.20 11.00
N LYS A 19 -3.85 0.94 10.29
CA LYS A 19 -3.38 2.25 10.75
C LYS A 19 -4.33 3.39 10.37
N GLY A 20 -5.47 3.06 9.77
CA GLY A 20 -6.52 4.02 9.49
C GLY A 20 -6.54 4.54 8.06
N PHE A 21 -5.72 4.02 7.17
CA PHE A 21 -5.73 4.42 5.76
C PHE A 21 -6.81 3.67 5.01
N LYS A 22 -7.63 4.41 4.30
CA LYS A 22 -8.74 3.85 3.56
C LYS A 22 -8.29 3.31 2.21
N LEU A 23 -8.70 2.08 1.91
CA LEU A 23 -8.50 1.52 0.58
C LEU A 23 -9.48 2.19 -0.38
N GLU A 24 -8.95 2.86 -1.41
CA GLU A 24 -9.79 3.57 -2.38
C GLU A 24 -10.40 2.62 -3.40
N LYS A 25 -9.57 1.74 -3.95
CA LYS A 25 -10.04 0.74 -4.91
C LYS A 25 -8.96 -0.31 -5.11
N THR A 26 -9.32 -1.41 -5.76
CA THR A 26 -8.37 -2.42 -6.20
C THR A 26 -8.21 -2.33 -7.71
N GLY A 27 -7.09 -2.81 -8.22
CA GLY A 27 -6.80 -2.79 -9.64
C GLY A 27 -5.99 -3.99 -10.07
N VAL A 28 -5.58 -3.98 -11.33
CA VAL A 28 -4.79 -5.07 -11.90
C VAL A 28 -3.35 -4.97 -11.38
N ASN A 29 -2.84 -6.10 -10.90
CA ASN A 29 -1.44 -6.21 -10.50
C ASN A 29 -0.64 -6.71 -11.70
N TYR A 30 0.07 -5.80 -12.37
CA TYR A 30 0.81 -6.14 -13.58
C TYR A 30 2.03 -7.01 -13.30
N LYS A 31 2.51 -7.06 -12.06
CA LYS A 31 3.63 -7.90 -11.67
C LYS A 31 3.18 -9.34 -11.38
N ALA A 32 1.96 -9.50 -10.92
CA ALA A 32 1.37 -10.79 -10.59
C ALA A 32 -0.13 -10.72 -10.90
N PRO A 33 -0.52 -10.98 -12.17
CA PRO A 33 -1.91 -10.78 -12.61
C PRO A 33 -2.97 -11.56 -11.83
N GLU A 34 -2.58 -12.61 -11.14
CA GLU A 34 -3.48 -13.41 -10.30
C GLU A 34 -3.81 -12.73 -8.97
N TYR A 35 -3.12 -11.65 -8.63
CA TYR A 35 -3.37 -10.87 -7.43
C TYR A 35 -3.78 -9.45 -7.81
N GLU A 36 -4.55 -8.81 -6.95
CA GLU A 36 -4.94 -7.43 -7.14
C GLU A 36 -3.89 -6.50 -6.55
N CYS A 37 -3.77 -5.30 -7.09
CA CYS A 37 -3.05 -4.24 -6.41
C CYS A 37 -4.05 -3.41 -5.61
N TYR A 38 -3.55 -2.78 -4.54
CA TYR A 38 -4.38 -2.03 -3.60
C TYR A 38 -4.06 -0.56 -3.72
N ILE A 39 -5.07 0.25 -4.05
CA ILE A 39 -4.87 1.66 -4.37
C ILE A 39 -5.31 2.52 -3.19
N PHE A 40 -4.35 3.30 -2.68
CA PHE A 40 -4.55 4.23 -1.57
C PHE A 40 -4.29 5.65 -2.03
N LYS A 41 -4.86 6.60 -1.30
CA LYS A 41 -4.58 8.00 -1.54
C LYS A 41 -3.14 8.32 -1.14
N ASN A 42 -2.40 8.95 -2.03
CA ASN A 42 -0.97 9.23 -1.82
C ASN A 42 -0.80 10.55 -1.08
N THR A 43 -0.91 10.50 0.25
CA THR A 43 -0.69 11.64 1.12
C THR A 43 0.67 11.53 1.79
N ARG A 44 1.13 12.62 2.40
CA ARG A 44 2.38 12.60 3.15
C ARG A 44 2.32 11.61 4.31
N ALA A 45 1.22 11.60 5.04
CA ALA A 45 1.03 10.65 6.15
C ALA A 45 1.08 9.20 5.65
N PHE A 46 0.48 8.95 4.48
CA PHE A 46 0.52 7.63 3.86
C PHE A 46 1.96 7.22 3.55
N GLN A 47 2.74 8.11 2.93
CA GLN A 47 4.12 7.81 2.57
C GLN A 47 4.98 7.52 3.80
N GLU A 48 4.82 8.31 4.84
CA GLU A 48 5.57 8.11 6.08
C GLU A 48 5.25 6.74 6.70
N THR A 49 3.97 6.41 6.78
CA THR A 49 3.53 5.13 7.33
C THR A 49 3.99 3.96 6.46
N LEU A 50 3.88 4.10 5.15
CA LEU A 50 4.35 3.08 4.22
C LEU A 50 5.84 2.80 4.41
N ASN A 51 6.65 3.86 4.53
CA ASN A 51 8.08 3.72 4.75
C ASN A 51 8.37 2.99 6.06
N GLU A 52 7.63 3.27 7.12
CA GLU A 52 7.78 2.60 8.40
C GLU A 52 7.48 1.10 8.28
N ILE A 53 6.41 0.76 7.56
CA ILE A 53 6.03 -0.64 7.36
C ILE A 53 7.10 -1.38 6.58
N LEU A 54 7.56 -0.80 5.49
CA LEU A 54 8.59 -1.41 4.65
C LEU A 54 9.90 -1.57 5.40
N ASP A 55 10.27 -0.58 6.20
CA ASP A 55 11.49 -0.63 7.02
C ASP A 55 11.39 -1.75 8.07
N SER A 56 10.23 -1.89 8.69
CA SER A 56 9.97 -2.95 9.66
C SER A 56 10.11 -4.34 9.03
N LEU A 57 9.65 -4.50 7.80
CA LEU A 57 9.77 -5.77 7.09
C LEU A 57 11.22 -6.10 6.73
N LYS A 58 12.04 -5.09 6.49
CA LYS A 58 13.45 -5.29 6.17
C LYS A 58 14.27 -5.73 7.37
N LYS A 59 13.79 -5.47 8.58
CA LYS A 59 14.52 -5.80 9.80
C LYS A 59 14.32 -7.24 10.28
N LEU A 60 13.51 -7.99 9.58
CA LEU A 60 13.26 -9.41 9.96
C LEU A 60 14.36 -10.35 9.47
#